data_7c78ca504ccdce38e11212153c2fc8bc
#
_entry.id   7c78ca504ccdce38e11212153c2fc8bc
#
_cell.length_a   1.000
_cell.length_b   1.000
_cell.length_c   1.000
_cell.angle_alpha   90.00
_cell.angle_beta   90.00
_cell.angle_gamma   90.00
#
_symmetry.space_group_name_H-M   'P 1'
#
loop_
_entity.id
_entity.type
_entity.pdbx_description
1 polymer ?
#
loop_
_entity_poly.entity_id
_entity_poly.type
_entity_poly.pdbx_seq_one_letter_code
_entity_poly.pdbx_strand_id
1 'polypeptide(L)'
;MKSRLIAKLALGLLLACGVGMSPAFAEYPDKPITLIIPLGAGGSHDLNARVFTSVIPTYLGQPIVVKLMPGAGGQIGTAAAAKAEPDGYTLIFTHNYIDQLQQFVQKLPYDPTKDLVAIAQINYAPGAIVVRADKPWKTLKDMLDYGRANPGKLKFAHSGNWGASMVPGAQLLAEAGVDATFVAHKGGGPAMQAVLAGDGDFTIAFPSVVEAQGDKVRALAIAGDKSVLPGVPTFKELGFKVDGGMGEMSRVILAPRGIPEDRKKKLEEAFAKLNSDKTYQNLMKRIDENTAYMSGPEYEKIRAEQKAEYKKLVEQLKK
;
A
#
# COMPACT_ATOMS: atom_id res chain seq x y z
N MET A 1 62.10 46.31 26.44
CA MET A 1 62.07 45.17 25.47
C MET A 1 61.18 44.02 25.93
N LYS A 2 60.83 43.84 27.21
CA LYS A 2 59.99 42.72 27.69
C LYS A 2 58.49 42.84 27.44
N SER A 3 57.97 44.05 27.29
CA SER A 3 56.52 44.26 27.09
C SER A 3 55.98 43.97 25.65
N ARG A 4 56.86 44.06 24.63
CA ARG A 4 56.47 43.78 23.24
C ARG A 4 56.48 42.28 22.90
N LEU A 5 57.14 41.45 23.70
CA LEU A 5 57.17 40.01 23.50
C LEU A 5 55.90 39.31 24.04
N ILE A 6 55.32 39.83 25.13
CA ILE A 6 54.09 39.32 25.75
C ILE A 6 52.89 39.63 24.86
N ALA A 7 52.82 40.79 24.20
CA ALA A 7 51.72 41.16 23.29
C ALA A 7 51.71 40.29 22.02
N LYS A 8 52.85 39.82 21.54
CA LYS A 8 52.94 38.95 20.36
C LYS A 8 52.58 37.48 20.66
N LEU A 9 52.81 37.01 21.90
CA LEU A 9 52.36 35.69 22.33
C LEU A 9 50.86 35.64 22.60
N ALA A 10 50.25 36.71 23.13
CA ALA A 10 48.79 36.77 23.36
C ALA A 10 48.00 36.85 22.05
N LEU A 11 48.50 37.48 21.01
CA LEU A 11 47.85 37.57 19.69
C LEU A 11 47.97 36.27 18.89
N GLY A 12 49.01 35.47 19.12
CA GLY A 12 49.16 34.13 18.50
C GLY A 12 48.25 33.07 19.11
N LEU A 13 47.87 33.19 20.38
CA LEU A 13 46.97 32.23 21.03
C LEU A 13 45.49 32.45 20.70
N LEU A 14 45.08 33.67 20.30
CA LEU A 14 43.69 33.98 19.88
C LEU A 14 43.38 33.53 18.45
N LEU A 15 44.39 33.28 17.62
CA LEU A 15 44.16 32.76 16.25
C LEU A 15 44.13 31.22 16.16
N ALA A 16 44.51 30.50 17.22
CA ALA A 16 44.57 29.04 17.22
C ALA A 16 43.25 28.37 17.70
N CYS A 17 42.24 29.13 18.19
CA CYS A 17 40.93 28.61 18.63
C CYS A 17 39.82 28.71 17.59
N GLY A 18 40.15 29.03 16.33
CA GLY A 18 39.28 28.89 15.20
C GLY A 18 39.16 27.44 14.73
N VAL A 19 39.02 26.47 15.66
CA VAL A 19 38.61 25.11 15.30
C VAL A 19 37.22 25.22 14.68
N GLY A 20 37.17 25.09 13.35
CA GLY A 20 35.93 25.09 12.59
C GLY A 20 34.95 24.11 13.22
N MET A 21 33.96 24.63 13.94
CA MET A 21 32.76 23.91 14.21
C MET A 21 32.06 23.72 12.85
N SER A 22 32.44 22.65 12.13
CA SER A 22 31.60 22.16 11.05
C SER A 22 30.22 22.02 11.65
N PRO A 23 29.17 22.63 11.05
CA PRO A 23 27.82 22.39 11.53
C PRO A 23 27.63 20.88 11.50
N ALA A 24 27.47 20.26 12.66
CA ALA A 24 27.01 18.89 12.74
C ALA A 24 25.62 18.89 12.13
N PHE A 25 25.51 18.60 10.84
CA PHE A 25 24.22 18.31 10.23
C PHE A 25 23.63 17.15 11.02
N ALA A 26 22.48 17.37 11.65
CA ALA A 26 21.77 16.32 12.35
C ALA A 26 21.58 15.14 11.39
N GLU A 27 21.96 13.94 11.86
CA GLU A 27 21.87 12.74 11.03
C GLU A 27 20.41 12.50 10.64
N TYR A 28 20.13 12.36 9.35
CA TYR A 28 18.79 12.03 8.85
C TYR A 28 18.37 10.62 9.32
N PRO A 29 17.12 10.43 9.76
CA PRO A 29 16.09 11.44 10.04
C PRO A 29 16.28 12.06 11.46
N ASP A 30 16.15 13.38 11.57
CA ASP A 30 16.22 14.14 12.84
C ASP A 30 14.84 14.52 13.39
N LYS A 31 13.78 14.23 12.65
CA LYS A 31 12.37 14.48 12.99
C LYS A 31 11.47 13.38 12.44
N PRO A 32 10.21 13.28 12.92
CA PRO A 32 9.26 12.30 12.41
C PRO A 32 9.04 12.37 10.89
N ILE A 33 8.88 11.20 10.27
CA ILE A 33 8.57 11.06 8.85
C ILE A 33 7.06 10.91 8.69
N THR A 34 6.45 11.65 7.76
CA THR A 34 5.03 11.53 7.41
C THR A 34 4.83 10.40 6.41
N LEU A 35 3.91 9.47 6.69
CA LEU A 35 3.50 8.42 5.78
C LEU A 35 2.06 8.67 5.30
N ILE A 36 1.91 9.12 4.09
CA ILE A 36 0.60 9.28 3.47
C ILE A 36 0.06 7.90 3.09
N ILE A 37 -1.18 7.62 3.48
CA ILE A 37 -1.94 6.47 2.99
C ILE A 37 -3.15 7.02 2.21
N PRO A 38 -3.25 6.77 0.88
CA PRO A 38 -4.28 7.37 0.04
C PRO A 38 -5.64 6.64 0.14
N LEU A 39 -5.86 5.92 1.23
CA LEU A 39 -7.02 5.08 1.49
C LEU A 39 -7.58 5.35 2.89
N GLY A 40 -8.84 4.94 3.12
CA GLY A 40 -9.54 5.15 4.38
C GLY A 40 -9.07 4.23 5.52
N ALA A 41 -9.40 4.63 6.74
CA ALA A 41 -9.10 3.90 7.97
C ALA A 41 -9.70 2.48 7.98
N GLY A 42 -9.08 1.55 8.72
CA GLY A 42 -9.55 0.18 8.91
C GLY A 42 -9.38 -0.72 7.67
N GLY A 43 -8.84 -0.20 6.57
CA GLY A 43 -8.46 -1.01 5.42
C GLY A 43 -7.08 -1.67 5.63
N SER A 44 -6.74 -2.63 4.75
CA SER A 44 -5.51 -3.41 4.89
C SER A 44 -4.22 -2.56 4.91
N HIS A 45 -4.18 -1.41 4.22
CA HIS A 45 -3.05 -0.48 4.31
C HIS A 45 -2.92 0.13 5.70
N ASP A 46 -4.02 0.58 6.31
CA ASP A 46 -4.01 1.15 7.66
C ASP A 46 -3.57 0.10 8.69
N LEU A 47 -4.09 -1.14 8.60
CA LEU A 47 -3.70 -2.25 9.48
C LEU A 47 -2.21 -2.60 9.34
N ASN A 48 -1.71 -2.78 8.11
CA ASN A 48 -0.30 -3.05 7.86
C ASN A 48 0.61 -1.90 8.31
N ALA A 49 0.21 -0.65 8.04
CA ALA A 49 0.98 0.53 8.45
C ALA A 49 1.16 0.60 9.96
N ARG A 50 0.10 0.33 10.74
CA ARG A 50 0.18 0.29 12.22
C ARG A 50 1.19 -0.73 12.72
N VAL A 51 1.30 -1.89 12.05
CA VAL A 51 2.29 -2.90 12.39
C VAL A 51 3.70 -2.39 12.11
N PHE A 52 4.03 -2.01 10.88
CA PHE A 52 5.41 -1.65 10.58
C PHE A 52 5.83 -0.32 11.22
N THR A 53 4.93 0.65 11.40
CA THR A 53 5.27 1.92 12.07
C THR A 53 5.51 1.74 13.57
N SER A 54 5.05 0.66 14.19
CA SER A 54 5.35 0.35 15.59
C SER A 54 6.77 -0.19 15.80
N VAL A 55 7.40 -0.77 14.77
CA VAL A 55 8.72 -1.42 14.86
C VAL A 55 9.82 -0.61 14.17
N ILE A 56 9.52 0.04 13.04
CA ILE A 56 10.52 0.75 12.20
C ILE A 56 11.33 1.82 12.93
N PRO A 57 10.83 2.51 13.98
CA PRO A 57 11.64 3.47 14.72
C PRO A 57 12.93 2.90 15.29
N THR A 58 12.98 1.59 15.57
CA THR A 58 14.20 0.87 16.00
C THR A 58 15.34 0.99 14.99
N TYR A 59 15.02 1.14 13.71
CA TYR A 59 15.99 1.19 12.62
C TYR A 59 16.22 2.59 12.06
N LEU A 60 15.22 3.47 12.20
CA LEU A 60 15.28 4.86 11.72
C LEU A 60 15.70 5.86 12.80
N GLY A 61 15.53 5.53 14.09
CA GLY A 61 15.72 6.47 15.19
C GLY A 61 14.59 7.50 15.34
N GLN A 62 13.65 7.56 14.38
CA GLN A 62 12.51 8.47 14.38
C GLN A 62 11.22 7.74 14.03
N PRO A 63 10.08 8.16 14.55
CA PRO A 63 8.79 7.56 14.22
C PRO A 63 8.35 7.90 12.79
N ILE A 64 7.59 6.97 12.20
CA ILE A 64 6.80 7.23 11.00
C ILE A 64 5.35 7.48 11.42
N VAL A 65 4.80 8.65 11.07
CA VAL A 65 3.46 9.10 11.45
C VAL A 65 2.51 8.92 10.26
N VAL A 66 1.48 8.11 10.45
CA VAL A 66 0.48 7.84 9.42
C VAL A 66 -0.46 9.04 9.26
N LYS A 67 -0.65 9.45 7.99
CA LYS A 67 -1.63 10.45 7.56
C LYS A 67 -2.54 9.87 6.50
N LEU A 68 -3.80 9.61 6.84
CA LEU A 68 -4.79 9.12 5.88
C LEU A 68 -5.27 10.29 5.00
N MET A 69 -5.18 10.12 3.67
CA MET A 69 -5.63 11.10 2.67
C MET A 69 -6.43 10.41 1.56
N PRO A 70 -7.62 9.85 1.89
CA PRO A 70 -8.43 9.12 0.91
C PRO A 70 -9.14 10.08 -0.06
N GLY A 71 -9.54 9.54 -1.20
CA GLY A 71 -10.40 10.22 -2.18
C GLY A 71 -9.92 10.02 -3.63
N ALA A 72 -10.84 10.13 -4.57
CA ALA A 72 -10.63 9.95 -6.00
C ALA A 72 -9.86 8.64 -6.33
N GLY A 73 -10.23 7.51 -5.72
CA GLY A 73 -9.53 6.23 -5.92
C GLY A 73 -8.07 6.21 -5.46
N GLY A 74 -7.70 7.08 -4.50
CA GLY A 74 -6.34 7.22 -3.98
C GLY A 74 -5.53 8.36 -4.58
N GLN A 75 -6.04 9.05 -5.61
CA GLN A 75 -5.28 10.10 -6.30
C GLN A 75 -5.00 11.32 -5.44
N ILE A 76 -5.90 11.70 -4.52
CA ILE A 76 -5.69 12.87 -3.64
C ILE A 76 -4.43 12.70 -2.83
N GLY A 77 -4.30 11.58 -2.12
CA GLY A 77 -3.11 11.30 -1.31
C GLY A 77 -1.84 11.10 -2.16
N THR A 78 -1.97 10.41 -3.30
CA THR A 78 -0.83 10.17 -4.19
C THR A 78 -0.31 11.47 -4.81
N ALA A 79 -1.20 12.36 -5.25
CA ALA A 79 -0.81 13.67 -5.77
C ALA A 79 -0.16 14.55 -4.70
N ALA A 80 -0.64 14.47 -3.44
CA ALA A 80 -0.01 15.19 -2.32
C ALA A 80 1.41 14.68 -2.05
N ALA A 81 1.62 13.36 -2.10
CA ALA A 81 2.95 12.77 -1.95
C ALA A 81 3.87 13.15 -3.13
N ALA A 82 3.40 13.02 -4.36
CA ALA A 82 4.19 13.32 -5.56
C ALA A 82 4.66 14.79 -5.64
N LYS A 83 3.93 15.71 -5.00
CA LYS A 83 4.24 17.15 -4.95
C LYS A 83 4.96 17.58 -3.67
N ALA A 84 5.19 16.66 -2.74
CA ALA A 84 5.92 16.97 -1.52
C ALA A 84 7.40 17.22 -1.81
N GLU A 85 8.07 17.94 -0.91
CA GLU A 85 9.52 18.16 -0.99
C GLU A 85 10.25 16.80 -1.01
N PRO A 86 11.22 16.62 -1.92
CA PRO A 86 11.96 15.36 -2.03
C PRO A 86 13.09 15.27 -0.98
N ASP A 87 12.75 15.55 0.28
CA ASP A 87 13.67 15.58 1.40
C ASP A 87 13.68 14.32 2.26
N GLY A 88 12.85 13.31 1.89
CA GLY A 88 12.74 12.04 2.61
C GLY A 88 11.82 12.08 3.85
N TYR A 89 11.21 13.21 4.20
CA TYR A 89 10.28 13.32 5.32
C TYR A 89 8.80 13.13 4.95
N THR A 90 8.52 12.92 3.66
CA THR A 90 7.20 12.51 3.18
C THR A 90 7.32 11.25 2.35
N LEU A 91 6.63 10.20 2.77
CA LEU A 91 6.52 8.93 2.07
C LEU A 91 5.05 8.65 1.78
N ILE A 92 4.79 7.78 0.82
CA ILE A 92 3.45 7.25 0.56
C ILE A 92 3.46 5.72 0.64
N PHE A 93 2.48 5.16 1.34
CA PHE A 93 2.20 3.73 1.36
C PHE A 93 0.97 3.44 0.50
N THR A 94 1.19 2.87 -0.66
CA THR A 94 0.19 2.65 -1.69
C THR A 94 0.29 1.23 -2.26
N HIS A 95 -0.29 0.99 -3.42
CA HIS A 95 -0.26 -0.32 -4.08
C HIS A 95 -0.18 -0.19 -5.61
N ASN A 96 0.21 -1.29 -6.26
CA ASN A 96 0.43 -1.41 -7.69
C ASN A 96 -0.70 -0.85 -8.58
N TYR A 97 -1.98 -1.04 -8.21
CA TYR A 97 -3.09 -0.51 -9.02
C TYR A 97 -3.14 1.02 -9.02
N ILE A 98 -2.95 1.69 -7.87
CA ILE A 98 -2.89 3.15 -7.80
C ILE A 98 -1.62 3.65 -8.47
N ASP A 99 -0.49 3.00 -8.19
CA ASP A 99 0.82 3.39 -8.68
C ASP A 99 0.99 3.14 -10.19
N GLN A 100 0.50 2.02 -10.72
CA GLN A 100 0.82 1.58 -12.07
C GLN A 100 -0.38 1.61 -13.02
N LEU A 101 -1.57 1.16 -12.59
CA LEU A 101 -2.71 0.95 -13.49
C LEU A 101 -3.46 2.26 -13.80
N GLN A 102 -3.69 3.12 -12.79
CA GLN A 102 -4.58 4.28 -12.94
C GLN A 102 -4.17 5.26 -14.04
N GLN A 103 -2.89 5.35 -14.39
CA GLN A 103 -2.41 6.17 -15.49
C GLN A 103 -3.00 5.81 -16.87
N PHE A 104 -3.54 4.59 -17.04
CA PHE A 104 -4.16 4.13 -18.27
C PHE A 104 -5.68 4.35 -18.34
N VAL A 105 -6.29 4.71 -17.23
CA VAL A 105 -7.75 4.88 -17.16
C VAL A 105 -8.19 6.32 -17.07
N GLN A 106 -7.33 7.21 -16.61
CA GLN A 106 -7.65 8.62 -16.43
C GLN A 106 -6.39 9.49 -16.43
N LYS A 107 -6.58 10.79 -16.70
CA LYS A 107 -5.51 11.78 -16.57
C LYS A 107 -5.20 12.00 -15.08
N LEU A 108 -3.98 11.69 -14.67
CA LEU A 108 -3.50 11.92 -13.32
C LEU A 108 -2.90 13.33 -13.17
N PRO A 109 -2.99 13.95 -11.98
CA PRO A 109 -2.32 15.23 -11.69
C PRO A 109 -0.84 15.07 -11.35
N TYR A 110 -0.26 13.91 -11.59
CA TYR A 110 1.14 13.50 -11.38
C TYR A 110 1.51 12.41 -12.40
N ASP A 111 2.81 12.22 -12.62
CA ASP A 111 3.34 11.10 -13.40
C ASP A 111 3.93 10.07 -12.42
N PRO A 112 3.32 8.86 -12.28
CA PRO A 112 3.77 7.89 -11.27
C PRO A 112 5.25 7.52 -11.40
N THR A 113 5.79 7.48 -12.63
CA THR A 113 7.17 7.07 -12.89
C THR A 113 8.18 8.21 -12.82
N LYS A 114 7.74 9.46 -13.03
CA LYS A 114 8.63 10.64 -13.00
C LYS A 114 8.64 11.34 -11.66
N ASP A 115 7.52 11.29 -10.92
CA ASP A 115 7.35 12.07 -9.69
C ASP A 115 7.58 11.23 -8.43
N LEU A 116 7.54 9.89 -8.54
CA LEU A 116 7.72 8.97 -7.42
C LEU A 116 8.82 7.94 -7.69
N VAL A 117 9.52 7.53 -6.65
CA VAL A 117 10.54 6.47 -6.65
C VAL A 117 10.24 5.45 -5.56
N ALA A 118 10.46 4.17 -5.84
CA ALA A 118 10.23 3.10 -4.88
C ALA A 118 11.35 3.05 -3.81
N ILE A 119 10.92 2.89 -2.57
CA ILE A 119 11.80 2.62 -1.41
C ILE A 119 11.76 1.12 -1.09
N ALA A 120 10.58 0.53 -1.00
CA ALA A 120 10.42 -0.90 -0.72
C ALA A 120 9.01 -1.38 -1.05
N GLN A 121 8.87 -2.60 -1.56
CA GLN A 121 7.64 -3.36 -1.40
C GLN A 121 7.64 -3.98 0.00
N ILE A 122 6.55 -3.80 0.72
CA ILE A 122 6.39 -4.32 2.09
C ILE A 122 5.91 -5.78 2.05
N ASN A 123 4.90 -6.02 1.25
CA ASN A 123 4.31 -7.34 1.01
C ASN A 123 3.39 -7.31 -0.21
N TYR A 124 2.80 -8.46 -0.50
CA TYR A 124 1.62 -8.54 -1.36
C TYR A 124 0.48 -9.23 -0.62
N ALA A 125 -0.76 -9.05 -1.09
CA ALA A 125 -1.91 -9.69 -0.49
C ALA A 125 -2.90 -10.16 -1.56
N PRO A 126 -3.34 -11.42 -1.51
CA PRO A 126 -4.40 -11.94 -2.35
C PRO A 126 -5.76 -11.36 -1.94
N GLY A 127 -6.55 -10.95 -2.90
CA GLY A 127 -7.91 -10.47 -2.66
C GLY A 127 -8.89 -11.63 -2.49
N ALA A 128 -9.75 -11.55 -1.49
CA ALA A 128 -10.82 -12.52 -1.25
C ALA A 128 -12.20 -11.90 -1.46
N ILE A 129 -13.12 -12.62 -2.10
CA ILE A 129 -14.55 -12.29 -2.11
C ILE A 129 -15.11 -12.53 -0.72
N VAL A 130 -15.65 -11.48 -0.12
CA VAL A 130 -16.17 -11.49 1.24
C VAL A 130 -17.61 -10.99 1.29
N VAL A 131 -18.46 -11.74 1.97
CA VAL A 131 -19.86 -11.42 2.24
C VAL A 131 -20.11 -11.32 3.74
N ARG A 132 -21.18 -10.68 4.17
CA ARG A 132 -21.64 -10.75 5.56
C ARG A 132 -22.04 -12.20 5.90
N ALA A 133 -21.68 -12.68 7.10
CA ALA A 133 -21.80 -14.10 7.48
C ALA A 133 -23.26 -14.62 7.46
N ASP A 134 -24.25 -13.75 7.68
CA ASP A 134 -25.68 -14.08 7.67
C ASP A 134 -26.31 -14.19 6.26
N LYS A 135 -25.56 -13.78 5.21
CA LYS A 135 -26.03 -13.97 3.83
C LYS A 135 -26.24 -15.46 3.51
N PRO A 136 -27.24 -15.79 2.67
CA PRO A 136 -27.57 -17.20 2.36
C PRO A 136 -26.45 -17.90 1.58
N TRP A 137 -25.53 -17.15 0.98
CA TRP A 137 -24.45 -17.68 0.15
C TRP A 137 -23.35 -18.31 1.00
N LYS A 138 -23.16 -19.61 0.83
CA LYS A 138 -22.11 -20.40 1.50
C LYS A 138 -20.87 -20.59 0.65
N THR A 139 -21.05 -20.50 -0.68
CA THR A 139 -20.01 -20.67 -1.69
C THR A 139 -20.00 -19.50 -2.66
N LEU A 140 -18.88 -19.32 -3.41
CA LEU A 140 -18.83 -18.34 -4.50
C LEU A 140 -19.92 -18.63 -5.55
N LYS A 141 -20.17 -19.91 -5.83
CA LYS A 141 -21.21 -20.34 -6.77
C LYS A 141 -22.58 -19.82 -6.38
N ASP A 142 -22.97 -19.92 -5.10
CA ASP A 142 -24.28 -19.45 -4.63
C ASP A 142 -24.48 -17.96 -4.88
N MET A 143 -23.44 -17.16 -4.62
CA MET A 143 -23.45 -15.72 -4.85
C MET A 143 -23.56 -15.37 -6.34
N LEU A 144 -22.79 -16.06 -7.19
CA LEU A 144 -22.79 -15.84 -8.62
C LEU A 144 -24.11 -16.29 -9.27
N ASP A 145 -24.69 -17.41 -8.83
CA ASP A 145 -26.01 -17.89 -9.30
C ASP A 145 -27.10 -16.89 -8.93
N TYR A 146 -27.08 -16.34 -7.71
CA TYR A 146 -27.98 -15.25 -7.33
C TYR A 146 -27.82 -14.04 -8.26
N GLY A 147 -26.58 -13.64 -8.53
CA GLY A 147 -26.28 -12.49 -9.40
C GLY A 147 -26.80 -12.70 -10.84
N ARG A 148 -26.65 -13.92 -11.41
CA ARG A 148 -27.19 -14.27 -12.73
C ARG A 148 -28.71 -14.25 -12.77
N ALA A 149 -29.37 -14.75 -11.72
CA ALA A 149 -30.83 -14.77 -11.61
C ALA A 149 -31.40 -13.37 -11.32
N ASN A 150 -30.60 -12.42 -10.86
CA ASN A 150 -31.05 -11.08 -10.46
C ASN A 150 -30.12 -9.99 -11.03
N PRO A 151 -30.10 -9.75 -12.35
CA PRO A 151 -29.23 -8.77 -12.98
C PRO A 151 -29.33 -7.38 -12.33
N GLY A 152 -28.19 -6.74 -12.04
CA GLY A 152 -28.09 -5.43 -11.43
C GLY A 152 -28.45 -5.36 -9.94
N LYS A 153 -28.92 -6.46 -9.31
CA LYS A 153 -29.32 -6.45 -7.89
C LYS A 153 -28.17 -6.73 -6.93
N LEU A 154 -27.17 -7.47 -7.37
CA LEU A 154 -25.97 -7.76 -6.55
C LEU A 154 -25.11 -6.50 -6.42
N LYS A 155 -24.90 -6.00 -5.20
CA LYS A 155 -24.15 -4.77 -4.94
C LYS A 155 -22.72 -5.08 -4.55
N PHE A 156 -21.77 -4.67 -5.39
CA PHE A 156 -20.34 -4.78 -5.13
C PHE A 156 -19.79 -3.51 -4.49
N ALA A 157 -19.54 -3.53 -3.19
CA ALA A 157 -18.86 -2.45 -2.48
C ALA A 157 -17.34 -2.56 -2.71
N HIS A 158 -16.71 -1.57 -3.35
CA HIS A 158 -15.30 -1.62 -3.67
C HIS A 158 -14.51 -0.41 -3.16
N SER A 159 -13.19 -0.55 -3.01
CA SER A 159 -12.30 0.41 -2.34
C SER A 159 -11.98 1.68 -3.15
N GLY A 160 -12.60 1.87 -4.29
CA GLY A 160 -12.40 2.98 -5.23
C GLY A 160 -12.25 2.48 -6.66
N ASN A 161 -12.55 3.35 -7.60
CA ASN A 161 -12.49 3.01 -9.02
C ASN A 161 -11.07 2.63 -9.45
N TRP A 162 -10.96 1.55 -10.24
CA TRP A 162 -9.69 1.03 -10.74
C TRP A 162 -8.66 0.71 -9.65
N GLY A 163 -9.13 0.37 -8.45
CA GLY A 163 -8.30 -0.06 -7.32
C GLY A 163 -8.27 -1.58 -7.14
N ALA A 164 -7.52 -2.00 -6.12
CA ALA A 164 -7.20 -3.40 -5.85
C ALA A 164 -8.40 -4.31 -5.50
N SER A 165 -9.55 -3.76 -5.15
CA SER A 165 -10.77 -4.56 -5.00
C SER A 165 -11.65 -4.50 -6.26
N MET A 166 -11.73 -3.33 -6.92
CA MET A 166 -12.63 -3.17 -8.08
C MET A 166 -12.17 -4.01 -9.27
N VAL A 167 -10.89 -3.97 -9.60
CA VAL A 167 -10.37 -4.62 -10.82
C VAL A 167 -10.57 -6.14 -10.81
N PRO A 168 -10.10 -6.90 -9.81
CA PRO A 168 -10.32 -8.35 -9.79
C PRO A 168 -11.80 -8.72 -9.62
N GLY A 169 -12.60 -7.89 -8.91
CA GLY A 169 -14.04 -8.10 -8.83
C GLY A 169 -14.75 -7.92 -10.17
N ALA A 170 -14.37 -6.91 -10.94
CA ALA A 170 -14.92 -6.70 -12.29
C ALA A 170 -14.56 -7.85 -13.24
N GLN A 171 -13.31 -8.36 -13.17
CA GLN A 171 -12.87 -9.53 -13.94
C GLN A 171 -13.69 -10.77 -13.59
N LEU A 172 -13.86 -11.07 -12.30
CA LEU A 172 -14.65 -12.21 -11.84
C LEU A 172 -16.09 -12.13 -12.33
N LEU A 173 -16.75 -10.97 -12.14
CA LEU A 173 -18.13 -10.76 -12.54
C LEU A 173 -18.31 -10.89 -14.05
N ALA A 174 -17.39 -10.34 -14.84
CA ALA A 174 -17.40 -10.46 -16.30
C ALA A 174 -17.21 -11.92 -16.74
N GLU A 175 -16.25 -12.64 -16.18
CA GLU A 175 -16.00 -14.05 -16.48
C GLU A 175 -17.19 -14.93 -16.07
N ALA A 176 -17.83 -14.62 -14.96
CA ALA A 176 -19.01 -15.33 -14.45
C ALA A 176 -20.31 -14.97 -15.18
N GLY A 177 -20.33 -13.95 -16.06
CA GLY A 177 -21.55 -13.46 -16.71
C GLY A 177 -22.56 -12.86 -15.73
N VAL A 178 -22.08 -12.14 -14.70
CA VAL A 178 -22.89 -11.53 -13.65
C VAL A 178 -22.91 -10.01 -13.83
N ASP A 179 -24.10 -9.45 -14.00
CA ASP A 179 -24.34 -8.02 -13.92
C ASP A 179 -24.54 -7.61 -12.45
N ALA A 180 -23.74 -6.66 -11.96
CA ALA A 180 -23.77 -6.19 -10.58
C ALA A 180 -23.68 -4.66 -10.52
N THR A 181 -24.26 -4.08 -9.47
CA THR A 181 -24.13 -2.64 -9.20
C THR A 181 -22.85 -2.36 -8.44
N PHE A 182 -21.95 -1.56 -9.01
CA PHE A 182 -20.68 -1.17 -8.41
C PHE A 182 -20.86 0.07 -7.51
N VAL A 183 -20.45 -0.02 -6.23
CA VAL A 183 -20.56 1.05 -5.24
C VAL A 183 -19.18 1.39 -4.72
N ALA A 184 -18.66 2.56 -5.13
CA ALA A 184 -17.33 3.01 -4.79
C ALA A 184 -17.26 3.62 -3.37
N HIS A 185 -16.25 3.22 -2.60
CA HIS A 185 -15.94 3.73 -1.27
C HIS A 185 -14.52 4.33 -1.20
N LYS A 186 -14.22 5.05 -0.12
CA LYS A 186 -12.90 5.70 0.08
C LYS A 186 -11.84 4.73 0.66
N GLY A 187 -11.81 3.49 0.18
CA GLY A 187 -10.87 2.46 0.64
C GLY A 187 -11.56 1.18 1.11
N GLY A 188 -10.77 0.13 1.40
CA GLY A 188 -11.27 -1.19 1.77
C GLY A 188 -12.01 -1.23 3.11
N GLY A 189 -11.59 -0.42 4.10
CA GLY A 189 -12.28 -0.31 5.38
C GLY A 189 -13.72 0.19 5.22
N PRO A 190 -13.93 1.37 4.62
CA PRO A 190 -15.28 1.86 4.31
C PRO A 190 -16.12 0.90 3.44
N ALA A 191 -15.51 0.20 2.47
CA ALA A 191 -16.22 -0.81 1.67
C ALA A 191 -16.67 -2.01 2.53
N MET A 192 -15.82 -2.49 3.44
CA MET A 192 -16.19 -3.53 4.40
C MET A 192 -17.31 -3.08 5.34
N GLN A 193 -17.27 -1.85 5.84
CA GLN A 193 -18.36 -1.31 6.68
C GLN A 193 -19.69 -1.27 5.92
N ALA A 194 -19.70 -0.92 4.63
CA ALA A 194 -20.91 -0.95 3.79
C ALA A 194 -21.47 -2.39 3.67
N VAL A 195 -20.61 -3.41 3.53
CA VAL A 195 -21.05 -4.82 3.55
C VAL A 195 -21.65 -5.21 4.89
N LEU A 196 -21.00 -4.82 6.00
CA LEU A 196 -21.51 -5.12 7.35
C LEU A 196 -22.83 -4.40 7.65
N ALA A 197 -23.02 -3.19 7.14
CA ALA A 197 -24.29 -2.43 7.27
C ALA A 197 -25.40 -2.98 6.37
N GLY A 198 -25.07 -3.77 5.32
CA GLY A 198 -26.03 -4.26 4.34
C GLY A 198 -26.26 -3.32 3.13
N ASP A 199 -25.49 -2.23 3.05
CA ASP A 199 -25.50 -1.31 1.90
C ASP A 199 -24.80 -1.90 0.67
N GLY A 200 -23.86 -2.83 0.88
CA GLY A 200 -23.21 -3.68 -0.10
C GLY A 200 -23.50 -5.17 0.18
N ASP A 201 -23.49 -5.99 -0.84
CA ASP A 201 -23.70 -7.43 -0.70
C ASP A 201 -22.39 -8.18 -0.51
N PHE A 202 -21.36 -7.75 -1.20
CA PHE A 202 -20.00 -8.30 -1.10
C PHE A 202 -18.93 -7.23 -1.38
N THR A 203 -17.70 -7.56 -1.00
CA THR A 203 -16.51 -6.79 -1.34
C THR A 203 -15.37 -7.73 -1.68
N ILE A 204 -14.28 -7.20 -2.27
CA ILE A 204 -12.97 -7.84 -2.19
C ILE A 204 -12.22 -7.22 -1.02
N ALA A 205 -11.86 -8.07 -0.06
CA ALA A 205 -11.05 -7.73 1.10
C ALA A 205 -9.76 -8.56 1.13
N PHE A 206 -8.79 -8.11 1.92
CA PHE A 206 -7.50 -8.78 2.07
C PHE A 206 -7.43 -9.48 3.42
N PRO A 207 -6.55 -10.49 3.60
CA PRO A 207 -6.54 -11.36 4.79
C PRO A 207 -6.62 -10.60 6.11
N SER A 208 -5.83 -9.55 6.31
CA SER A 208 -5.86 -8.73 7.54
C SER A 208 -7.22 -8.09 7.83
N VAL A 209 -7.97 -7.74 6.79
CA VAL A 209 -9.33 -7.17 6.96
C VAL A 209 -10.34 -8.27 7.29
N VAL A 210 -10.18 -9.45 6.68
CA VAL A 210 -11.04 -10.62 6.97
C VAL A 210 -10.86 -11.04 8.43
N GLU A 211 -9.61 -11.21 8.87
CA GLU A 211 -9.25 -11.55 10.25
C GLU A 211 -9.80 -10.53 11.26
N ALA A 212 -9.66 -9.25 10.99
CA ALA A 212 -10.18 -8.18 11.86
C ALA A 212 -11.71 -8.19 12.01
N GLN A 213 -12.47 -8.84 11.12
CA GLN A 213 -13.93 -8.96 11.21
C GLN A 213 -14.37 -10.27 11.88
N GLY A 214 -13.53 -11.29 11.91
CA GLY A 214 -13.85 -12.60 12.49
C GLY A 214 -15.14 -13.18 11.92
N ASP A 215 -16.00 -13.68 12.80
CA ASP A 215 -17.27 -14.37 12.45
C ASP A 215 -18.34 -13.50 11.82
N LYS A 216 -18.13 -12.19 11.71
CA LYS A 216 -19.09 -11.27 11.08
C LYS A 216 -19.16 -11.42 9.56
N VAL A 217 -18.11 -11.98 8.97
CA VAL A 217 -17.98 -12.13 7.51
C VAL A 217 -17.63 -13.56 7.13
N ARG A 218 -17.82 -13.88 5.86
CA ARG A 218 -17.42 -15.13 5.23
C ARG A 218 -16.66 -14.84 3.95
N ALA A 219 -15.44 -15.38 3.82
CA ALA A 219 -14.72 -15.42 2.56
C ALA A 219 -15.26 -16.60 1.73
N LEU A 220 -15.55 -16.35 0.45
CA LEU A 220 -16.12 -17.34 -0.48
C LEU A 220 -15.07 -17.90 -1.45
N ALA A 221 -14.07 -17.10 -1.81
CA ALA A 221 -12.93 -17.48 -2.62
C ALA A 221 -11.81 -16.43 -2.45
N ILE A 222 -10.58 -16.81 -2.77
CA ILE A 222 -9.40 -15.95 -2.63
C ILE A 222 -8.51 -16.08 -3.89
N ALA A 223 -7.77 -15.03 -4.22
CA ALA A 223 -6.75 -15.06 -5.28
C ALA A 223 -5.50 -15.88 -4.89
N GLY A 224 -4.69 -16.22 -5.86
CA GLY A 224 -3.40 -16.90 -5.69
C GLY A 224 -3.46 -18.40 -6.00
N ASP A 225 -2.27 -19.01 -6.10
CA ASP A 225 -2.13 -20.44 -6.39
C ASP A 225 -2.50 -21.34 -5.20
N LYS A 226 -2.42 -20.80 -3.99
CA LYS A 226 -2.75 -21.50 -2.75
C LYS A 226 -3.45 -20.54 -1.79
N SER A 227 -4.55 -21.01 -1.19
CA SER A 227 -5.26 -20.23 -0.19
C SER A 227 -4.42 -20.00 1.08
N VAL A 228 -4.44 -18.77 1.56
CA VAL A 228 -3.89 -18.37 2.87
C VAL A 228 -4.99 -18.28 3.94
N LEU A 229 -6.26 -18.40 3.55
CA LEU A 229 -7.41 -18.44 4.45
C LEU A 229 -7.88 -19.87 4.64
N PRO A 230 -7.91 -20.44 5.86
CA PRO A 230 -8.30 -21.81 6.10
C PRO A 230 -9.70 -22.14 5.55
N GLY A 231 -9.81 -23.21 4.77
CA GLY A 231 -11.08 -23.67 4.21
C GLY A 231 -11.69 -22.83 3.09
N VAL A 232 -11.02 -21.78 2.64
CA VAL A 232 -11.46 -20.93 1.52
C VAL A 232 -10.78 -21.38 0.24
N PRO A 233 -11.50 -21.75 -0.83
CA PRO A 233 -10.90 -22.16 -2.10
C PRO A 233 -10.30 -20.96 -2.84
N THR A 234 -9.31 -21.24 -3.71
CA THR A 234 -8.81 -20.22 -4.64
C THR A 234 -9.74 -20.04 -5.84
N PHE A 235 -9.67 -18.88 -6.52
CA PHE A 235 -10.37 -18.68 -7.80
C PHE A 235 -9.96 -19.74 -8.82
N LYS A 236 -8.68 -20.12 -8.84
CA LYS A 236 -8.12 -21.13 -9.74
C LYS A 236 -8.72 -22.53 -9.48
N GLU A 237 -8.84 -22.96 -8.21
CA GLU A 237 -9.51 -24.21 -7.84
C GLU A 237 -10.98 -24.23 -8.26
N LEU A 238 -11.63 -23.07 -8.33
CA LEU A 238 -13.01 -22.90 -8.80
C LEU A 238 -13.14 -22.70 -10.32
N GLY A 239 -12.01 -22.74 -11.06
CA GLY A 239 -11.99 -22.63 -12.51
C GLY A 239 -11.99 -21.22 -13.08
N PHE A 240 -11.83 -20.18 -12.24
CA PHE A 240 -11.73 -18.79 -12.67
C PHE A 240 -10.29 -18.37 -12.98
N LYS A 241 -10.14 -17.44 -13.95
CA LYS A 241 -8.84 -16.94 -14.44
C LYS A 241 -8.45 -15.58 -13.85
N VAL A 242 -9.14 -15.13 -12.81
CA VAL A 242 -8.98 -13.81 -12.19
C VAL A 242 -7.57 -13.57 -11.62
N ASP A 243 -6.78 -14.63 -11.45
CA ASP A 243 -5.56 -14.60 -10.67
C ASP A 243 -4.28 -14.31 -11.46
N GLY A 244 -4.23 -14.28 -12.75
CA GLY A 244 -3.01 -14.05 -13.54
C GLY A 244 -2.14 -12.83 -13.14
N GLY A 245 -1.80 -12.70 -11.85
CA GLY A 245 -1.12 -11.56 -11.24
C GLY A 245 -2.05 -10.37 -10.91
N MET A 246 -3.35 -10.49 -11.21
CA MET A 246 -4.33 -9.41 -11.07
C MET A 246 -5.22 -9.55 -9.84
N GLY A 247 -5.16 -10.68 -9.14
CA GLY A 247 -5.85 -10.89 -7.86
C GLY A 247 -5.02 -10.48 -6.66
N GLU A 248 -3.75 -10.17 -6.86
CA GLU A 248 -2.80 -9.82 -5.80
C GLU A 248 -2.45 -8.34 -5.79
N MET A 249 -2.45 -7.76 -4.61
CA MET A 249 -2.12 -6.37 -4.40
C MET A 249 -0.72 -6.26 -3.78
N SER A 250 0.25 -5.75 -4.54
CA SER A 250 1.58 -5.40 -4.02
C SER A 250 1.52 -4.06 -3.29
N ARG A 251 1.88 -4.04 -2.00
CA ARG A 251 1.94 -2.82 -1.18
C ARG A 251 3.35 -2.26 -1.17
N VAL A 252 3.48 -1.00 -1.54
CA VAL A 252 4.76 -0.34 -1.76
C VAL A 252 4.87 0.98 -1.01
N ILE A 253 6.05 1.25 -0.48
CA ILE A 253 6.46 2.57 0.00
C ILE A 253 7.17 3.29 -1.15
N LEU A 254 6.66 4.48 -1.51
CA LEU A 254 7.29 5.37 -2.47
C LEU A 254 7.67 6.68 -1.79
N ALA A 255 8.65 7.38 -2.35
CA ALA A 255 9.05 8.73 -1.98
C ALA A 255 8.93 9.67 -3.19
N PRO A 256 8.82 11.00 -2.99
CA PRO A 256 9.01 11.97 -4.08
C PRO A 256 10.35 11.74 -4.78
N ARG A 257 10.35 11.75 -6.12
CA ARG A 257 11.58 11.58 -6.89
C ARG A 257 12.48 12.79 -6.71
N GLY A 258 13.79 12.55 -6.65
CA GLY A 258 14.78 13.56 -6.31
C GLY A 258 15.21 13.55 -4.84
N ILE A 259 14.68 12.62 -4.05
CA ILE A 259 15.19 12.37 -2.68
C ILE A 259 16.71 12.17 -2.70
N PRO A 260 17.50 12.81 -1.80
CA PRO A 260 18.93 12.59 -1.69
C PRO A 260 19.28 11.11 -1.51
N GLU A 261 20.29 10.63 -2.19
CA GLU A 261 20.61 9.20 -2.26
C GLU A 261 21.00 8.61 -0.90
N ASP A 262 21.65 9.38 -0.04
CA ASP A 262 21.96 8.98 1.33
C ASP A 262 20.69 8.73 2.17
N ARG A 263 19.68 9.60 2.03
CA ARG A 263 18.40 9.46 2.72
C ARG A 263 17.59 8.30 2.17
N LYS A 264 17.56 8.15 0.85
CA LYS A 264 16.92 7.02 0.18
C LYS A 264 17.53 5.70 0.67
N LYS A 265 18.83 5.58 0.66
CA LYS A 265 19.56 4.41 1.14
C LYS A 265 19.27 4.11 2.62
N LYS A 266 19.22 5.13 3.48
CA LYS A 266 18.87 4.97 4.90
C LYS A 266 17.46 4.38 5.07
N LEU A 267 16.48 4.84 4.27
CA LEU A 267 15.13 4.31 4.26
C LEU A 267 15.10 2.86 3.76
N GLU A 268 15.73 2.57 2.62
CA GLU A 268 15.81 1.21 2.06
C GLU A 268 16.43 0.22 3.06
N GLU A 269 17.54 0.58 3.70
CA GLU A 269 18.18 -0.23 4.73
C GLU A 269 17.29 -0.46 5.96
N ALA A 270 16.54 0.56 6.39
CA ALA A 270 15.62 0.43 7.52
C ALA A 270 14.48 -0.53 7.21
N PHE A 271 13.88 -0.45 6.02
CA PHE A 271 12.81 -1.38 5.62
C PHE A 271 13.34 -2.80 5.37
N ALA A 272 14.56 -2.96 4.85
CA ALA A 272 15.21 -4.27 4.73
C ALA A 272 15.46 -4.92 6.10
N LYS A 273 15.95 -4.16 7.09
CA LYS A 273 16.12 -4.62 8.46
C LYS A 273 14.79 -4.96 9.12
N LEU A 274 13.77 -4.13 8.93
CA LEU A 274 12.42 -4.39 9.41
C LEU A 274 11.88 -5.74 8.91
N ASN A 275 12.09 -6.06 7.63
CA ASN A 275 11.62 -7.33 7.07
C ASN A 275 12.26 -8.56 7.77
N SER A 276 13.48 -8.42 8.27
CA SER A 276 14.18 -9.47 9.02
C SER A 276 13.89 -9.46 10.52
N ASP A 277 13.13 -8.48 11.02
CA ASP A 277 12.78 -8.35 12.44
C ASP A 277 11.72 -9.37 12.86
N LYS A 278 12.03 -10.19 13.87
CA LYS A 278 11.12 -11.24 14.36
C LYS A 278 9.84 -10.68 14.97
N THR A 279 9.90 -9.51 15.61
CA THR A 279 8.73 -8.85 16.19
C THR A 279 7.79 -8.41 15.07
N TYR A 280 8.33 -7.77 14.04
CA TYR A 280 7.56 -7.40 12.85
C TYR A 280 6.92 -8.63 12.17
N GLN A 281 7.69 -9.68 11.90
CA GLN A 281 7.19 -10.90 11.28
C GLN A 281 6.07 -11.55 12.10
N ASN A 282 6.22 -11.62 13.43
CA ASN A 282 5.19 -12.15 14.31
C ASN A 282 3.93 -11.28 14.35
N LEU A 283 4.07 -9.95 14.31
CA LEU A 283 2.93 -9.04 14.25
C LEU A 283 2.19 -9.15 12.91
N MET A 284 2.92 -9.25 11.79
CA MET A 284 2.32 -9.47 10.47
C MET A 284 1.55 -10.79 10.41
N LYS A 285 2.13 -11.86 10.95
CA LYS A 285 1.45 -13.16 11.04
C LYS A 285 0.15 -13.10 11.87
N ARG A 286 0.09 -12.28 12.92
CA ARG A 286 -1.12 -12.10 13.75
C ARG A 286 -2.28 -11.41 13.02
N ILE A 287 -2.00 -10.72 11.94
CA ILE A 287 -3.01 -10.09 11.09
C ILE A 287 -3.15 -10.81 9.75
N ASP A 288 -2.72 -12.07 9.66
CA ASP A 288 -2.76 -12.92 8.46
C ASP A 288 -2.12 -12.28 7.22
N GLU A 289 -1.03 -11.54 7.42
CA GLU A 289 -0.28 -10.91 6.32
C GLU A 289 1.13 -11.53 6.21
N ASN A 290 1.62 -11.66 4.99
CA ASN A 290 2.98 -12.09 4.72
C ASN A 290 3.99 -10.93 4.84
N THR A 291 5.27 -11.28 4.73
CA THR A 291 6.40 -10.35 4.71
C THR A 291 7.22 -10.51 3.42
N ALA A 292 6.54 -10.59 2.28
CA ALA A 292 7.16 -10.73 0.95
C ALA A 292 7.78 -9.40 0.50
N TYR A 293 8.88 -9.07 1.15
CA TYR A 293 9.67 -7.86 0.90
C TYR A 293 10.37 -7.90 -0.46
N MET A 294 10.47 -6.72 -1.07
CA MET A 294 11.29 -6.48 -2.25
C MET A 294 11.95 -5.12 -2.12
N SER A 295 13.21 -5.02 -2.51
CA SER A 295 13.92 -3.73 -2.49
C SER A 295 13.32 -2.74 -3.49
N GLY A 296 13.57 -1.43 -3.27
CA GLY A 296 13.12 -0.38 -4.19
C GLY A 296 13.57 -0.61 -5.63
N PRO A 297 14.87 -0.88 -5.89
CA PRO A 297 15.35 -1.18 -7.24
C PRO A 297 14.68 -2.40 -7.91
N GLU A 298 14.43 -3.48 -7.16
CA GLU A 298 13.72 -4.65 -7.69
C GLU A 298 12.26 -4.32 -8.03
N TYR A 299 11.57 -3.57 -7.18
CA TYR A 299 10.21 -3.13 -7.47
C TYR A 299 10.15 -2.20 -8.69
N GLU A 300 11.10 -1.27 -8.87
CA GLU A 300 11.17 -0.41 -10.06
C GLU A 300 11.33 -1.22 -11.36
N LYS A 301 12.06 -2.33 -11.33
CA LYS A 301 12.18 -3.25 -12.46
C LYS A 301 10.83 -3.89 -12.79
N ILE A 302 10.16 -4.46 -11.79
CA ILE A 302 8.82 -5.06 -11.97
C ILE A 302 7.81 -4.01 -12.45
N ARG A 303 7.85 -2.81 -11.89
CA ARG A 303 7.01 -1.67 -12.28
C ARG A 303 7.14 -1.34 -13.77
N ALA A 304 8.35 -1.40 -14.30
CA ALA A 304 8.61 -1.18 -15.72
C ALA A 304 8.09 -2.34 -16.61
N GLU A 305 8.31 -3.58 -16.17
CA GLU A 305 7.89 -4.80 -16.87
C GLU A 305 6.36 -4.92 -16.94
N GLN A 306 5.65 -4.67 -15.83
CA GLN A 306 4.19 -4.80 -15.73
C GLN A 306 3.41 -3.68 -16.45
N LYS A 307 4.06 -2.61 -16.87
CA LYS A 307 3.39 -1.45 -17.49
C LYS A 307 2.54 -1.84 -18.71
N ALA A 308 3.04 -2.72 -19.57
CA ALA A 308 2.33 -3.18 -20.76
C ALA A 308 1.13 -4.07 -20.38
N GLU A 309 1.26 -4.89 -19.36
CA GLU A 309 0.21 -5.79 -18.86
C GLU A 309 -0.96 -5.00 -18.30
N TYR A 310 -0.70 -3.96 -17.48
CA TYR A 310 -1.75 -3.09 -16.96
C TYR A 310 -2.50 -2.33 -18.06
N LYS A 311 -1.78 -1.87 -19.10
CA LYS A 311 -2.43 -1.24 -20.25
C LYS A 311 -3.38 -2.20 -20.95
N LYS A 312 -2.93 -3.43 -21.23
CA LYS A 312 -3.75 -4.47 -21.86
C LYS A 312 -4.98 -4.82 -21.01
N LEU A 313 -4.81 -4.97 -19.69
CA LEU A 313 -5.90 -5.24 -18.77
C LEU A 313 -6.97 -4.16 -18.82
N VAL A 314 -6.57 -2.89 -18.77
CA VAL A 314 -7.50 -1.76 -18.83
C VAL A 314 -8.28 -1.75 -20.16
N GLU A 315 -7.63 -2.07 -21.28
CA GLU A 315 -8.29 -2.18 -22.59
C GLU A 315 -9.31 -3.31 -22.62
N GLN A 316 -9.06 -4.40 -21.91
CA GLN A 316 -10.01 -5.53 -21.80
C GLN A 316 -11.23 -5.18 -20.93
N LEU A 317 -11.04 -4.47 -19.82
CA LEU A 317 -12.12 -4.12 -18.88
C LEU A 317 -12.97 -2.90 -19.32
N LYS A 318 -12.54 -2.15 -20.33
CA LYS A 318 -13.30 -1.05 -20.91
C LYS A 318 -14.26 -1.48 -22.04
N LYS A 319 -14.15 -2.72 -22.50
CA LYS A 319 -15.03 -3.34 -23.51
C LYS A 319 -16.28 -3.90 -22.86
#